data_7577d4adc552eb3b203ffe491e3ad701
#
_entry.id   7577d4adc552eb3b203ffe491e3ad701
#
_cell.length_a   1.000
_cell.length_b   1.000
_cell.length_c   1.000
_cell.angle_alpha   90.00
_cell.angle_beta   90.00
_cell.angle_gamma   90.00
#
_symmetry.space_group_name_H-M   'P 1'
#
loop_
_entity.id
_entity.type
_entity.pdbx_description
1 polymer ?
#
loop_
_entity_poly.entity_id
_entity_poly.type
_entity_poly.pdbx_seq_one_letter_code
_entity_poly.pdbx_strand_id
1 'polypeptide(L)'
;MTTSVVPRSSEVRQAFGNYDNSGVRTVTEVIKRDGRRAPWDPERITRAIALAFWASRHDDAVNVHHNDAALRFGLGFTEFADVCEITQLVVNTVERKALERTPTVEEVQDIVEMMIAARGHWDVAKRYVIYRAARAQVRLHAHGESGLQDYIFLSRYSRYRDDLGRRETPSEAFTRVMDMHRAHFADKLDLPVAGFSGRTLRALIDETESALQHKAILPSMRSLQFGGPAIEANNARMFNCAFTHMNRVDAFKESFFLLMSGTGVGFSVQKHHVAQLPSFPVRGAENELEVLHYNVEDTLEGWADALGALVQSYLDNKKIEFNYSHIRRRGAPRRTSGGRAPGPIPLK
;
A
#
# COMPACT_ATOMS: atom_id res chain seq x y z
N MET A 1 -31.25 16.81 15.10
CA MET A 1 -31.16 15.80 14.01
C MET A 1 -31.63 16.46 12.73
N THR A 2 -30.70 17.08 12.00
CA THR A 2 -31.00 17.71 10.70
C THR A 2 -30.46 16.79 9.62
N THR A 3 -31.35 16.07 8.98
CA THR A 3 -31.08 15.23 7.80
C THR A 3 -30.66 16.15 6.65
N SER A 4 -29.37 16.16 6.29
CA SER A 4 -28.87 16.80 5.08
C SER A 4 -29.27 15.95 3.88
N VAL A 5 -30.25 16.42 3.11
CA VAL A 5 -30.65 15.82 1.83
C VAL A 5 -29.64 16.28 0.78
N VAL A 6 -28.86 15.36 0.24
CA VAL A 6 -27.98 15.61 -0.90
C VAL A 6 -28.80 15.50 -2.18
N PRO A 7 -28.78 16.52 -3.07
CA PRO A 7 -29.55 16.48 -4.31
C PRO A 7 -29.12 15.32 -5.23
N ARG A 8 -30.07 14.66 -5.87
CA ARG A 8 -29.85 13.60 -6.87
C ARG A 8 -29.24 14.20 -8.14
N SER A 9 -28.55 13.41 -8.95
CA SER A 9 -27.96 13.84 -10.22
C SER A 9 -28.95 14.55 -11.17
N SER A 10 -30.26 14.30 -11.05
CA SER A 10 -31.32 14.99 -11.74
C SER A 10 -31.57 16.42 -11.23
N GLU A 11 -31.34 16.66 -9.94
CA GLU A 11 -31.49 17.99 -9.31
C GLU A 11 -30.28 18.88 -9.60
N VAL A 12 -29.09 18.27 -9.72
CA VAL A 12 -27.87 18.94 -10.21
C VAL A 12 -28.10 19.40 -11.66
N ARG A 13 -28.70 18.56 -12.51
CA ARG A 13 -29.09 18.93 -13.88
C ARG A 13 -30.15 20.03 -13.93
N GLN A 14 -31.06 20.11 -12.96
CA GLN A 14 -32.05 21.19 -12.85
C GLN A 14 -31.44 22.51 -12.36
N ALA A 15 -30.43 22.47 -11.50
CA ALA A 15 -29.69 23.68 -11.08
C ALA A 15 -28.84 24.28 -12.20
N PHE A 16 -28.44 23.48 -13.20
CA PHE A 16 -27.77 23.91 -14.44
C PHE A 16 -28.77 24.20 -15.57
N GLY A 17 -30.07 24.49 -15.23
CA GLY A 17 -31.18 24.64 -16.14
C GLY A 17 -30.94 25.55 -17.32
N ASN A 18 -31.48 25.12 -18.48
CA ASN A 18 -31.80 25.82 -19.71
C ASN A 18 -31.18 27.22 -19.90
N TYR A 19 -29.93 27.26 -20.32
CA TYR A 19 -29.35 28.48 -20.89
C TYR A 19 -29.73 28.58 -22.38
N ASP A 20 -30.45 29.64 -22.68
CA ASP A 20 -30.69 30.06 -24.05
C ASP A 20 -29.38 30.54 -24.68
N ASN A 21 -28.83 29.71 -25.53
CA ASN A 21 -27.52 29.89 -26.17
C ASN A 21 -27.68 30.59 -27.54
N SER A 22 -28.07 31.84 -27.54
CA SER A 22 -27.94 32.65 -28.73
C SER A 22 -26.50 33.15 -28.86
N GLY A 23 -25.63 32.36 -29.47
CA GLY A 23 -24.35 32.82 -30.00
C GLY A 23 -23.04 32.34 -29.35
N VAL A 24 -23.06 31.44 -28.34
CA VAL A 24 -21.83 30.90 -27.74
C VAL A 24 -21.57 29.47 -28.25
N ARG A 25 -20.41 29.22 -28.88
CA ARG A 25 -20.00 27.85 -29.21
C ARG A 25 -19.78 27.06 -27.91
N THR A 26 -20.65 26.11 -27.66
CA THR A 26 -20.50 25.16 -26.56
C THR A 26 -19.25 24.30 -26.76
N VAL A 27 -18.40 24.20 -25.75
CA VAL A 27 -17.26 23.28 -25.76
C VAL A 27 -17.81 21.85 -25.79
N THR A 28 -17.45 21.12 -26.83
CA THR A 28 -17.90 19.72 -26.99
C THR A 28 -16.80 18.73 -26.61
N GLU A 29 -15.55 19.15 -26.64
CA GLU A 29 -14.40 18.30 -26.47
C GLU A 29 -13.27 18.99 -25.69
N VAL A 30 -12.43 18.18 -25.05
CA VAL A 30 -11.19 18.58 -24.37
C VAL A 30 -10.05 17.69 -24.81
N ILE A 31 -8.85 18.26 -24.97
CA ILE A 31 -7.63 17.53 -25.32
C ILE A 31 -7.03 16.97 -24.01
N LYS A 32 -6.91 15.64 -23.94
CA LYS A 32 -6.20 14.96 -22.86
C LYS A 32 -4.69 15.15 -22.98
N ARG A 33 -3.96 14.84 -21.92
CA ARG A 33 -2.48 14.93 -21.86
C ARG A 33 -1.75 14.09 -22.89
N ASP A 34 -2.35 12.99 -23.29
CA ASP A 34 -1.83 12.09 -24.35
C ASP A 34 -2.22 12.50 -25.77
N GLY A 35 -2.78 13.71 -25.93
CA GLY A 35 -3.22 14.27 -27.20
C GLY A 35 -4.58 13.78 -27.70
N ARG A 36 -5.19 12.77 -27.06
CA ARG A 36 -6.52 12.28 -27.43
C ARG A 36 -7.60 13.30 -27.08
N ARG A 37 -8.63 13.39 -27.93
CA ARG A 37 -9.83 14.16 -27.63
C ARG A 37 -10.81 13.35 -26.79
N ALA A 38 -11.48 14.00 -25.88
CA ALA A 38 -12.52 13.40 -25.02
C ALA A 38 -13.70 14.35 -24.91
N PRO A 39 -14.93 13.84 -24.71
CA PRO A 39 -16.09 14.66 -24.49
C PRO A 39 -15.89 15.62 -23.31
N TRP A 40 -16.35 16.85 -23.49
CA TRP A 40 -16.40 17.85 -22.41
C TRP A 40 -17.46 17.44 -21.38
N ASP A 41 -17.08 17.44 -20.11
CA ASP A 41 -17.93 16.99 -19.01
C ASP A 41 -17.75 17.91 -17.81
N PRO A 42 -18.63 18.91 -17.62
CA PRO A 42 -18.58 19.83 -16.48
C PRO A 42 -18.78 19.13 -15.12
N GLU A 43 -19.46 17.99 -15.07
CA GLU A 43 -19.67 17.24 -13.80
C GLU A 43 -18.33 16.78 -13.21
N ARG A 44 -17.33 16.51 -14.05
CA ARG A 44 -15.97 16.16 -13.57
C ARG A 44 -15.29 17.33 -12.88
N ILE A 45 -15.58 18.56 -13.31
CA ILE A 45 -15.04 19.78 -12.68
C ILE A 45 -15.70 19.96 -11.33
N THR A 46 -17.05 19.90 -11.28
CA THR A 46 -17.83 19.97 -10.05
C THR A 46 -17.31 18.98 -9.01
N ARG A 47 -17.12 17.74 -9.45
CA ARG A 47 -16.61 16.66 -8.60
C ARG A 47 -15.20 16.93 -8.07
N ALA A 48 -14.30 17.43 -8.91
CA ALA A 48 -12.93 17.75 -8.51
C ALA A 48 -12.88 18.90 -7.48
N ILE A 49 -13.70 19.93 -7.66
CA ILE A 49 -13.84 21.05 -6.74
C ILE A 49 -14.44 20.57 -5.40
N ALA A 50 -15.52 19.80 -5.45
CA ALA A 50 -16.17 19.25 -4.25
C ALA A 50 -15.21 18.38 -3.42
N LEU A 51 -14.39 17.56 -4.07
CA LEU A 51 -13.34 16.76 -3.41
C LEU A 51 -12.27 17.66 -2.75
N ALA A 52 -11.91 18.78 -3.36
CA ALA A 52 -10.96 19.71 -2.77
C ALA A 52 -11.53 20.40 -1.53
N PHE A 53 -12.81 20.81 -1.54
CA PHE A 53 -13.52 21.32 -0.37
C PHE A 53 -13.59 20.32 0.76
N TRP A 54 -13.93 19.08 0.46
CA TRP A 54 -13.96 18.00 1.45
C TRP A 54 -12.56 17.76 2.05
N ALA A 55 -11.53 17.69 1.20
CA ALA A 55 -10.14 17.46 1.61
C ALA A 55 -9.56 18.60 2.45
N SER A 56 -10.04 19.84 2.32
CA SER A 56 -9.56 20.96 3.13
C SER A 56 -9.94 20.86 4.61
N ARG A 57 -10.94 20.05 4.95
CA ARG A 57 -11.43 19.83 6.32
C ARG A 57 -10.89 18.56 6.98
N HIS A 58 -10.38 17.64 6.19
CA HIS A 58 -9.92 16.34 6.68
C HIS A 58 -8.42 16.22 6.37
N ASP A 59 -7.57 16.34 7.39
CA ASP A 59 -6.11 16.29 7.23
C ASP A 59 -5.59 15.01 6.57
N ASP A 60 -6.33 13.91 6.65
CA ASP A 60 -5.98 12.59 6.11
C ASP A 60 -6.40 12.37 4.65
N ALA A 61 -6.91 13.37 3.98
CA ALA A 61 -7.66 13.20 2.73
C ALA A 61 -6.85 13.22 1.43
N VAL A 62 -5.54 12.95 1.45
CA VAL A 62 -4.73 12.80 0.23
C VAL A 62 -5.14 11.56 -0.59
N ASN A 63 -5.88 10.63 0.01
CA ASN A 63 -6.27 9.33 -0.57
C ASN A 63 -7.76 9.16 -0.84
N VAL A 64 -8.49 10.20 -1.18
CA VAL A 64 -9.88 10.01 -1.63
C VAL A 64 -9.89 9.36 -3.00
N HIS A 65 -9.73 8.05 -3.02
CA HIS A 65 -10.10 7.24 -4.18
C HIS A 65 -11.60 7.33 -4.38
N HIS A 66 -12.03 7.93 -5.48
CA HIS A 66 -13.30 7.79 -6.22
C HIS A 66 -14.47 7.11 -5.50
N ASN A 67 -14.71 7.44 -4.24
CA ASN A 67 -15.88 6.92 -3.55
C ASN A 67 -16.97 7.98 -3.60
N ASP A 68 -17.93 7.84 -4.54
CA ASP A 68 -19.10 8.73 -4.66
C ASP A 68 -19.87 8.88 -3.34
N ALA A 69 -19.70 7.93 -2.43
CA ALA A 69 -20.28 7.98 -1.10
C ALA A 69 -19.69 9.11 -0.24
N ALA A 70 -18.39 9.43 -0.34
CA ALA A 70 -17.77 10.51 0.44
C ALA A 70 -18.30 11.89 0.03
N LEU A 71 -18.57 12.10 -1.27
CA LEU A 71 -19.18 13.32 -1.79
C LEU A 71 -20.64 13.52 -1.32
N ARG A 72 -21.33 12.41 -1.06
CA ARG A 72 -22.75 12.46 -0.64
C ARG A 72 -22.95 12.85 0.82
N PHE A 73 -21.92 12.79 1.66
CA PHE A 73 -22.05 12.90 3.11
C PHE A 73 -21.24 14.02 3.78
N GLY A 74 -20.51 14.85 3.04
CA GLY A 74 -19.48 15.70 3.64
C GLY A 74 -19.57 17.22 3.45
N LEU A 75 -20.32 17.74 2.48
CA LEU A 75 -20.39 19.18 2.24
C LEU A 75 -21.67 19.79 2.82
N GLY A 76 -21.51 20.90 3.55
CA GLY A 76 -22.65 21.71 3.98
C GLY A 76 -23.34 22.40 2.80
N PHE A 77 -24.58 22.89 3.00
CA PHE A 77 -25.37 23.56 1.95
C PHE A 77 -24.65 24.78 1.33
N THR A 78 -23.99 25.59 2.15
CA THR A 78 -23.23 26.77 1.70
C THR A 78 -22.04 26.38 0.82
N GLU A 79 -21.31 25.35 1.18
CA GLU A 79 -20.16 24.88 0.42
C GLU A 79 -20.53 24.23 -0.89
N PHE A 80 -21.64 23.53 -0.92
CA PHE A 80 -22.16 23.00 -2.18
C PHE A 80 -22.57 24.15 -3.13
N ALA A 81 -23.13 25.24 -2.59
CA ALA A 81 -23.40 26.43 -3.37
C ALA A 81 -22.12 27.05 -3.95
N ASP A 82 -21.05 27.15 -3.13
CA ASP A 82 -19.74 27.65 -3.57
C ASP A 82 -19.15 26.73 -4.67
N VAL A 83 -19.23 25.43 -4.52
CA VAL A 83 -18.79 24.45 -5.53
C VAL A 83 -19.52 24.66 -6.85
N CYS A 84 -20.85 24.85 -6.83
CA CYS A 84 -21.63 25.08 -8.04
C CYS A 84 -21.28 26.42 -8.69
N GLU A 85 -21.12 27.47 -7.91
CA GLU A 85 -20.75 28.80 -8.40
C GLU A 85 -19.36 28.82 -9.04
N ILE A 86 -18.37 28.23 -8.37
CA ILE A 86 -17.01 28.10 -8.90
C ILE A 86 -17.01 27.26 -10.18
N THR A 87 -17.74 26.14 -10.20
CA THR A 87 -17.89 25.33 -11.41
C THR A 87 -18.41 26.14 -12.58
N GLN A 88 -19.45 26.93 -12.37
CA GLN A 88 -20.04 27.78 -13.42
C GLN A 88 -19.04 28.82 -13.95
N LEU A 89 -18.27 29.45 -13.05
CA LEU A 89 -17.22 30.40 -13.44
C LEU A 89 -16.11 29.71 -14.26
N VAL A 90 -15.73 28.50 -13.90
CA VAL A 90 -14.76 27.70 -14.66
C VAL A 90 -15.31 27.39 -16.06
N VAL A 91 -16.53 26.87 -16.15
CA VAL A 91 -17.18 26.54 -17.42
C VAL A 91 -17.24 27.78 -18.33
N ASN A 92 -17.76 28.89 -17.84
CA ASN A 92 -17.84 30.15 -18.60
C ASN A 92 -16.48 30.66 -19.07
N THR A 93 -15.44 30.46 -18.28
CA THR A 93 -14.07 30.89 -18.61
C THR A 93 -13.45 29.98 -19.66
N VAL A 94 -13.67 28.66 -19.54
CA VAL A 94 -13.22 27.67 -20.53
C VAL A 94 -13.93 27.88 -21.87
N GLU A 95 -15.25 28.13 -21.89
CA GLU A 95 -16.02 28.38 -23.09
C GLU A 95 -15.55 29.64 -23.85
N ARG A 96 -15.25 30.69 -23.09
CA ARG A 96 -14.67 31.92 -23.71
C ARG A 96 -13.30 31.65 -24.36
N LYS A 97 -12.42 30.89 -23.74
CA LYS A 97 -11.11 30.52 -24.29
C LYS A 97 -11.22 29.54 -25.44
N ALA A 98 -12.25 28.69 -25.43
CA ALA A 98 -12.48 27.71 -26.48
C ALA A 98 -12.93 28.30 -27.84
N LEU A 99 -13.24 29.61 -27.88
CA LEU A 99 -13.50 30.31 -29.14
C LEU A 99 -12.28 30.31 -30.08
N GLU A 100 -11.08 30.23 -29.51
CA GLU A 100 -9.83 30.26 -30.28
C GLU A 100 -9.34 28.84 -30.61
N ARG A 101 -9.44 27.90 -29.66
CA ARG A 101 -9.00 26.50 -29.82
C ARG A 101 -9.61 25.57 -28.79
N THR A 102 -9.63 24.26 -29.08
CA THR A 102 -10.05 23.24 -28.11
C THR A 102 -9.16 23.27 -26.87
N PRO A 103 -9.73 23.44 -25.67
CA PRO A 103 -8.96 23.53 -24.42
C PRO A 103 -8.32 22.20 -24.06
N THR A 104 -7.18 22.27 -23.37
CA THR A 104 -6.53 21.11 -22.80
C THR A 104 -7.00 20.86 -21.35
N VAL A 105 -6.87 19.62 -20.86
CA VAL A 105 -7.18 19.29 -19.46
C VAL A 105 -6.34 20.13 -18.49
N GLU A 106 -5.07 20.44 -18.82
CA GLU A 106 -4.21 21.27 -17.96
C GLU A 106 -4.74 22.68 -17.86
N GLU A 107 -5.12 23.29 -18.96
CA GLU A 107 -5.71 24.65 -18.97
C GLU A 107 -7.00 24.73 -18.16
N VAL A 108 -7.83 23.68 -18.26
CA VAL A 108 -9.04 23.59 -17.43
C VAL A 108 -8.69 23.53 -15.94
N GLN A 109 -7.68 22.74 -15.57
CA GLN A 109 -7.23 22.62 -14.18
C GLN A 109 -6.61 23.92 -13.63
N ASP A 110 -5.85 24.65 -14.45
CA ASP A 110 -5.31 25.96 -14.09
C ASP A 110 -6.43 26.99 -13.85
N ILE A 111 -7.48 26.94 -14.65
CA ILE A 111 -8.67 27.79 -14.46
C ILE A 111 -9.41 27.40 -13.18
N VAL A 112 -9.56 26.11 -12.87
CA VAL A 112 -10.17 25.64 -11.61
C VAL A 112 -9.42 26.19 -10.40
N GLU A 113 -8.09 26.03 -10.38
CA GLU A 113 -7.22 26.53 -9.30
C GLU A 113 -7.38 28.04 -9.11
N MET A 114 -7.31 28.80 -10.20
CA MET A 114 -7.48 30.24 -10.19
C MET A 114 -8.84 30.66 -9.66
N MET A 115 -9.93 29.99 -10.07
CA MET A 115 -11.29 30.35 -9.65
C MET A 115 -11.56 30.03 -8.18
N ILE A 116 -11.03 28.90 -7.65
CA ILE A 116 -11.11 28.56 -6.22
C ILE A 116 -10.40 29.66 -5.40
N ALA A 117 -9.18 30.04 -5.79
CA ALA A 117 -8.41 31.08 -5.11
C ALA A 117 -9.07 32.46 -5.19
N ALA A 118 -9.59 32.85 -6.37
CA ALA A 118 -10.27 34.14 -6.60
C ALA A 118 -11.55 34.30 -5.76
N ARG A 119 -12.18 33.17 -5.36
CA ARG A 119 -13.33 33.17 -4.46
C ARG A 119 -12.95 33.17 -2.97
N GLY A 120 -11.66 33.29 -2.64
CA GLY A 120 -11.17 33.39 -1.28
C GLY A 120 -10.97 32.05 -0.57
N HIS A 121 -11.16 30.91 -1.25
CA HIS A 121 -10.98 29.58 -0.67
C HIS A 121 -9.52 29.10 -0.79
N TRP A 122 -8.60 29.82 -0.16
CA TRP A 122 -7.14 29.58 -0.29
C TRP A 122 -6.71 28.20 0.20
N ASP A 123 -7.31 27.67 1.28
CA ASP A 123 -7.00 26.35 1.80
C ASP A 123 -7.47 25.26 0.83
N VAL A 124 -8.63 25.45 0.22
CA VAL A 124 -9.16 24.54 -0.82
C VAL A 124 -8.27 24.57 -2.05
N ALA A 125 -7.87 25.77 -2.53
CA ALA A 125 -6.95 25.92 -3.65
C ALA A 125 -5.61 25.22 -3.37
N LYS A 126 -5.03 25.41 -2.20
CA LYS A 126 -3.81 24.73 -1.77
C LYS A 126 -3.94 23.21 -1.81
N ARG A 127 -5.04 22.66 -1.29
CA ARG A 127 -5.31 21.21 -1.33
C ARG A 127 -5.49 20.71 -2.77
N TYR A 128 -6.18 21.49 -3.61
CA TYR A 128 -6.34 21.15 -5.02
C TYR A 128 -4.99 21.05 -5.76
N VAL A 129 -4.08 22.02 -5.54
CA VAL A 129 -2.71 22.04 -6.10
C VAL A 129 -1.91 20.83 -5.63
N ILE A 130 -1.91 20.55 -4.33
CA ILE A 130 -1.20 19.39 -3.75
C ILE A 130 -1.74 18.08 -4.35
N TYR A 131 -3.06 17.92 -4.43
CA TYR A 131 -3.68 16.75 -5.05
C TYR A 131 -3.29 16.62 -6.53
N ARG A 132 -3.33 17.72 -7.29
CA ARG A 132 -2.93 17.76 -8.69
C ARG A 132 -1.46 17.37 -8.88
N ALA A 133 -0.56 17.89 -8.04
CA ALA A 133 0.86 17.57 -8.05
C ALA A 133 1.10 16.07 -7.71
N ALA A 134 0.46 15.55 -6.68
CA ALA A 134 0.54 14.14 -6.32
C ALA A 134 0.05 13.23 -7.45
N ARG A 135 -1.08 13.58 -8.11
CA ARG A 135 -1.60 12.84 -9.27
C ARG A 135 -0.71 12.98 -10.50
N ALA A 136 -0.02 14.12 -10.69
CA ALA A 136 0.95 14.28 -11.76
C ALA A 136 2.18 13.38 -11.55
N GLN A 137 2.68 13.29 -10.33
CA GLN A 137 3.77 12.36 -9.99
C GLN A 137 3.38 10.89 -10.21
N VAL A 138 2.20 10.47 -9.74
CA VAL A 138 1.70 9.11 -10.00
C VAL A 138 1.63 8.81 -11.51
N ARG A 139 1.26 9.80 -12.33
CA ARG A 139 1.18 9.64 -13.81
C ARG A 139 2.54 9.63 -14.49
N LEU A 140 3.52 10.42 -14.03
CA LEU A 140 4.89 10.38 -14.56
C LEU A 140 5.52 8.99 -14.41
N HIS A 141 5.14 8.26 -13.37
CA HIS A 141 5.58 6.89 -13.16
C HIS A 141 4.74 5.86 -13.96
N ALA A 142 3.51 6.24 -14.38
CA ALA A 142 2.59 5.36 -15.13
C ALA A 142 2.79 5.38 -16.66
N HIS A 143 3.56 6.34 -17.20
CA HIS A 143 3.67 6.54 -18.66
C HIS A 143 4.64 5.60 -19.39
N GLY A 144 5.06 4.49 -18.79
CA GLY A 144 5.91 3.50 -19.48
C GLY A 144 5.44 2.05 -19.39
N GLU A 145 4.47 1.76 -18.54
CA GLU A 145 4.12 0.36 -18.21
C GLU A 145 2.61 0.15 -18.13
N SER A 146 2.17 -1.08 -18.35
CA SER A 146 0.75 -1.42 -18.29
C SER A 146 0.20 -1.19 -16.88
N GLY A 147 -1.03 -0.69 -16.76
CA GLY A 147 -1.69 -0.49 -15.46
C GLY A 147 -1.74 -1.74 -14.58
N LEU A 148 -1.55 -2.93 -15.16
CA LEU A 148 -1.40 -4.19 -14.45
C LEU A 148 -0.08 -4.24 -13.66
N GLN A 149 1.03 -3.78 -14.24
CA GLN A 149 2.33 -3.77 -13.55
C GLN A 149 2.32 -2.81 -12.37
N ASP A 150 1.75 -1.62 -12.53
CA ASP A 150 1.57 -0.66 -11.45
C ASP A 150 0.69 -1.22 -10.34
N TYR A 151 -0.42 -1.87 -10.69
CA TYR A 151 -1.29 -2.55 -9.73
C TYR A 151 -0.54 -3.64 -8.95
N ILE A 152 0.23 -4.49 -9.65
CA ILE A 152 1.03 -5.55 -9.01
C ILE A 152 2.07 -4.91 -8.08
N PHE A 153 2.79 -3.87 -8.53
CA PHE A 153 3.78 -3.21 -7.71
C PHE A 153 3.16 -2.63 -6.44
N LEU A 154 2.12 -1.82 -6.57
CA LEU A 154 1.45 -1.17 -5.45
C LEU A 154 0.80 -2.18 -4.49
N SER A 155 0.22 -3.25 -5.01
CA SER A 155 -0.47 -4.25 -4.18
C SER A 155 0.49 -5.19 -3.44
N ARG A 156 1.67 -5.49 -4.01
CA ARG A 156 2.59 -6.52 -3.51
C ARG A 156 3.82 -5.94 -2.80
N TYR A 157 4.34 -4.80 -3.26
CA TYR A 157 5.66 -4.30 -2.84
C TYR A 157 5.60 -2.97 -2.10
N SER A 158 4.62 -2.11 -2.41
CA SER A 158 4.45 -0.84 -1.73
C SER A 158 3.84 -1.01 -0.35
N ARG A 159 4.51 -0.51 0.68
CA ARG A 159 3.98 -0.49 2.04
C ARG A 159 3.01 0.67 2.22
N TYR A 160 2.05 0.48 3.12
CA TYR A 160 1.19 1.57 3.53
C TYR A 160 1.95 2.46 4.52
N ARG A 161 1.96 3.75 4.25
CA ARG A 161 2.54 4.81 5.06
C ARG A 161 1.43 5.47 5.86
N ASP A 162 1.32 5.13 7.14
CA ASP A 162 0.27 5.67 8.03
C ASP A 162 0.42 7.18 8.19
N ASP A 163 1.66 7.69 8.19
CA ASP A 163 1.99 9.12 8.26
C ASP A 163 1.56 9.92 7.01
N LEU A 164 1.45 9.28 5.87
CA LEU A 164 1.04 9.90 4.61
C LEU A 164 -0.36 9.47 4.16
N GLY A 165 -1.02 8.55 4.88
CA GLY A 165 -2.32 8.01 4.54
C GLY A 165 -2.37 7.31 3.17
N ARG A 166 -1.23 6.82 2.63
CA ARG A 166 -1.12 6.20 1.31
C ARG A 166 -0.07 5.08 1.27
N ARG A 167 -0.06 4.34 0.17
CA ARG A 167 1.04 3.43 -0.12
C ARG A 167 2.27 4.17 -0.65
N GLU A 168 3.44 3.57 -0.44
CA GLU A 168 4.69 4.02 -1.05
C GLU A 168 4.57 4.09 -2.57
N THR A 169 5.24 5.07 -3.16
CA THR A 169 5.56 5.07 -4.58
C THR A 169 6.67 4.04 -4.88
N PRO A 170 6.87 3.61 -6.13
CA PRO A 170 8.00 2.76 -6.50
C PRO A 170 9.34 3.34 -6.06
N SER A 171 9.55 4.63 -6.24
CA SER A 171 10.76 5.34 -5.81
C SER A 171 10.98 5.22 -4.30
N GLU A 172 9.97 5.48 -3.48
CA GLU A 172 10.05 5.34 -2.03
C GLU A 172 10.34 3.89 -1.60
N ALA A 173 9.77 2.91 -2.30
CA ALA A 173 10.04 1.51 -2.02
C ALA A 173 11.49 1.12 -2.33
N PHE A 174 12.06 1.63 -3.43
CA PHE A 174 13.48 1.42 -3.77
C PHE A 174 14.40 2.09 -2.74
N THR A 175 14.14 3.34 -2.40
CA THR A 175 14.91 4.07 -1.37
C THR A 175 14.87 3.34 -0.03
N ARG A 176 13.70 2.85 0.41
CA ARG A 176 13.58 2.05 1.65
C ARG A 176 14.50 0.83 1.66
N VAL A 177 14.60 0.12 0.53
CA VAL A 177 15.49 -1.04 0.40
C VAL A 177 16.95 -0.61 0.48
N MET A 178 17.32 0.47 -0.19
CA MET A 178 18.72 0.97 -0.18
C MET A 178 19.11 1.54 1.19
N ASP A 179 18.19 2.21 1.87
CA ASP A 179 18.41 2.73 3.23
C ASP A 179 18.64 1.61 4.25
N MET A 180 17.92 0.49 4.11
CA MET A 180 18.19 -0.72 4.91
C MET A 180 19.63 -1.19 4.73
N HIS A 181 20.15 -1.23 3.49
CA HIS A 181 21.54 -1.61 3.23
C HIS A 181 22.52 -0.58 3.75
N ARG A 182 22.24 0.72 3.59
CA ARG A 182 23.08 1.78 4.17
C ARG A 182 23.16 1.69 5.68
N ALA A 183 22.05 1.44 6.34
CA ALA A 183 22.01 1.29 7.80
C ALA A 183 22.77 0.05 8.27
N HIS A 184 22.56 -1.09 7.59
CA HIS A 184 23.23 -2.35 7.95
C HIS A 184 24.76 -2.29 7.78
N PHE A 185 25.25 -1.57 6.77
CA PHE A 185 26.68 -1.46 6.47
C PHE A 185 27.25 -0.08 6.83
N ALA A 186 26.65 0.63 7.78
CA ALA A 186 27.02 2.00 8.10
C ALA A 186 28.54 2.18 8.41
N ASP A 187 29.14 1.21 9.08
CA ASP A 187 30.57 1.16 9.42
C ASP A 187 31.49 0.86 8.23
N LYS A 188 30.94 0.39 7.11
CA LYS A 188 31.69 -0.06 5.93
C LYS A 188 31.43 0.78 4.68
N LEU A 189 30.55 1.76 4.75
CA LEU A 189 30.12 2.51 3.57
C LEU A 189 31.27 3.18 2.81
N ASP A 190 32.27 3.67 3.51
CA ASP A 190 33.40 4.42 2.93
C ASP A 190 34.62 3.52 2.64
N LEU A 191 34.48 2.21 2.90
CA LEU A 191 35.53 1.25 2.56
C LEU A 191 35.48 0.87 1.08
N PRO A 192 36.64 0.66 0.45
CA PRO A 192 36.72 0.16 -0.93
C PRO A 192 36.22 -1.28 -1.00
N VAL A 193 35.47 -1.61 -2.05
CA VAL A 193 34.96 -2.96 -2.29
C VAL A 193 35.92 -3.72 -3.23
N ALA A 194 36.33 -4.89 -2.80
CA ALA A 194 37.19 -5.75 -3.60
C ALA A 194 36.57 -6.09 -4.97
N GLY A 195 37.35 -6.02 -6.03
CA GLY A 195 36.85 -6.28 -7.40
C GLY A 195 36.20 -5.07 -8.08
N PHE A 196 36.07 -3.92 -7.41
CA PHE A 196 35.38 -2.72 -7.97
C PHE A 196 36.34 -1.51 -8.10
N SER A 197 37.59 -1.72 -8.44
CA SER A 197 38.56 -0.66 -8.79
C SER A 197 38.61 0.51 -7.82
N GLY A 198 38.62 0.23 -6.50
CA GLY A 198 38.71 1.24 -5.44
C GLY A 198 37.40 1.99 -5.15
N ARG A 199 36.28 1.60 -5.76
CA ARG A 199 34.98 2.17 -5.47
C ARG A 199 34.51 1.80 -4.06
N THR A 200 33.96 2.76 -3.35
CA THR A 200 33.40 2.53 -2.01
C THR A 200 32.04 1.83 -2.07
N LEU A 201 31.67 1.17 -0.98
CA LEU A 201 30.34 0.55 -0.86
C LEU A 201 29.23 1.59 -0.99
N ARG A 202 29.42 2.80 -0.46
CA ARG A 202 28.49 3.93 -0.62
C ARG A 202 28.23 4.24 -2.10
N ALA A 203 29.29 4.39 -2.88
CA ALA A 203 29.18 4.70 -4.30
C ALA A 203 28.44 3.59 -5.08
N LEU A 204 28.66 2.33 -4.72
CA LEU A 204 27.96 1.19 -5.32
C LEU A 204 26.45 1.16 -4.95
N ILE A 205 26.11 1.46 -3.69
CA ILE A 205 24.72 1.55 -3.25
C ILE A 205 24.00 2.70 -3.96
N ASP A 206 24.64 3.87 -4.08
CA ASP A 206 24.03 5.05 -4.72
C ASP A 206 23.83 4.83 -6.23
N GLU A 207 24.77 4.19 -6.90
CA GLU A 207 24.62 3.79 -8.31
C GLU A 207 23.51 2.75 -8.48
N THR A 208 23.43 1.77 -7.57
CA THR A 208 22.38 0.76 -7.57
C THR A 208 21.02 1.42 -7.39
N GLU A 209 20.87 2.35 -6.45
CA GLU A 209 19.64 3.10 -6.26
C GLU A 209 19.27 3.88 -7.51
N SER A 210 20.22 4.57 -8.14
CA SER A 210 19.99 5.27 -9.40
C SER A 210 19.51 4.31 -10.49
N ALA A 211 20.12 3.14 -10.64
CA ALA A 211 19.70 2.14 -11.62
C ALA A 211 18.30 1.57 -11.34
N LEU A 212 17.93 1.41 -10.06
CA LEU A 212 16.57 1.02 -9.64
C LEU A 212 15.55 2.10 -9.99
N GLN A 213 15.86 3.38 -9.72
CA GLN A 213 14.98 4.51 -10.04
C GLN A 213 14.70 4.62 -11.54
N HIS A 214 15.69 4.31 -12.38
CA HIS A 214 15.55 4.26 -13.84
C HIS A 214 15.02 2.91 -14.36
N LYS A 215 14.71 1.95 -13.47
CA LYS A 215 14.24 0.60 -13.82
C LYS A 215 15.21 -0.19 -14.71
N ALA A 216 16.49 0.16 -14.70
CA ALA A 216 17.54 -0.57 -15.40
C ALA A 216 17.81 -1.94 -14.76
N ILE A 217 17.58 -2.04 -13.45
CA ILE A 217 17.63 -3.26 -12.66
C ILE A 217 16.45 -3.29 -11.69
N LEU A 218 16.15 -4.47 -11.15
CA LEU A 218 15.16 -4.64 -10.08
C LEU A 218 15.79 -5.43 -8.93
N PRO A 219 15.47 -5.09 -7.67
CA PRO A 219 15.91 -5.88 -6.52
C PRO A 219 15.06 -7.15 -6.43
N SER A 220 15.43 -8.06 -5.52
CA SER A 220 14.59 -9.21 -5.26
C SER A 220 13.19 -8.78 -4.80
N MET A 221 12.16 -9.54 -5.18
CA MET A 221 10.78 -9.29 -4.75
C MET A 221 10.65 -9.27 -3.21
N ARG A 222 11.44 -10.07 -2.52
CA ARG A 222 11.46 -10.12 -1.04
C ARG A 222 12.05 -8.86 -0.43
N SER A 223 13.10 -8.31 -1.03
CA SER A 223 13.66 -7.02 -0.60
C SER A 223 12.63 -5.91 -0.75
N LEU A 224 11.90 -5.85 -1.86
CA LEU A 224 10.80 -4.89 -2.04
C LEU A 224 9.67 -5.11 -1.03
N GLN A 225 9.27 -6.35 -0.81
CA GLN A 225 8.15 -6.68 0.06
C GLN A 225 8.46 -6.43 1.54
N PHE A 226 9.67 -6.79 2.01
CA PHE A 226 10.01 -6.82 3.42
C PHE A 226 11.19 -5.92 3.82
N GLY A 227 11.89 -5.25 2.87
CA GLY A 227 13.05 -4.39 3.16
C GLY A 227 12.82 -3.40 4.29
N GLY A 228 13.83 -3.11 5.10
CA GLY A 228 13.77 -2.33 6.33
C GLY A 228 13.44 -3.18 7.56
N PRO A 229 12.74 -2.66 8.58
CA PRO A 229 12.62 -3.28 9.91
C PRO A 229 12.18 -4.75 9.92
N ALA A 230 11.44 -5.22 8.91
CA ALA A 230 11.01 -6.61 8.86
C ALA A 230 12.16 -7.58 8.54
N ILE A 231 13.07 -7.19 7.64
CA ILE A 231 14.28 -7.97 7.31
C ILE A 231 15.33 -7.79 8.41
N GLU A 232 15.48 -6.58 8.94
CA GLU A 232 16.42 -6.29 10.03
C GLU A 232 16.10 -7.13 11.27
N ALA A 233 14.81 -7.30 11.59
CA ALA A 233 14.37 -8.16 12.70
C ALA A 233 14.47 -9.66 12.39
N ASN A 234 14.28 -10.06 11.12
CA ASN A 234 14.31 -11.46 10.70
C ASN A 234 14.73 -11.57 9.23
N ASN A 235 16.02 -11.77 8.99
CA ASN A 235 16.59 -11.86 7.64
C ASN A 235 16.16 -13.13 6.87
N ALA A 236 15.57 -14.14 7.51
CA ALA A 236 14.95 -15.28 6.83
C ALA A 236 13.88 -14.84 5.81
N ARG A 237 13.28 -13.67 6.02
CA ARG A 237 12.32 -13.05 5.09
C ARG A 237 12.91 -12.67 3.71
N MET A 238 14.23 -12.70 3.55
CA MET A 238 14.88 -12.47 2.25
C MET A 238 14.80 -13.68 1.32
N PHE A 239 14.58 -14.87 1.87
CA PHE A 239 14.60 -16.11 1.10
C PHE A 239 13.22 -16.43 0.54
N ASN A 240 13.18 -16.75 -0.76
CA ASN A 240 11.95 -17.18 -1.42
C ASN A 240 11.65 -18.65 -1.15
N CYS A 241 12.70 -19.51 -1.17
CA CYS A 241 12.57 -20.95 -1.08
C CYS A 241 13.64 -21.52 -0.15
N ALA A 242 13.28 -22.60 0.55
CA ALA A 242 14.17 -23.41 1.35
C ALA A 242 13.81 -24.89 1.16
N PHE A 243 14.74 -25.75 1.46
CA PHE A 243 14.54 -27.20 1.45
C PHE A 243 15.19 -27.81 2.67
N THR A 244 14.52 -28.80 3.28
CA THR A 244 15.04 -29.53 4.42
C THR A 244 14.66 -31.03 4.33
N HIS A 245 15.21 -31.82 5.24
CA HIS A 245 14.86 -33.23 5.39
C HIS A 245 14.14 -33.44 6.74
N MET A 246 13.08 -34.24 6.74
CA MET A 246 12.39 -34.63 7.97
C MET A 246 13.16 -35.79 8.63
N ASN A 247 14.35 -35.50 9.14
CA ASN A 247 15.28 -36.45 9.72
C ASN A 247 15.63 -36.16 11.19
N ARG A 248 15.09 -35.09 11.75
CA ARG A 248 15.26 -34.66 13.14
C ARG A 248 14.02 -33.90 13.61
N VAL A 249 13.79 -33.87 14.92
CA VAL A 249 12.61 -33.22 15.52
C VAL A 249 12.55 -31.73 15.21
N ASP A 250 13.68 -31.05 15.26
CA ASP A 250 13.75 -29.61 14.98
C ASP A 250 13.36 -29.23 13.54
N ALA A 251 13.41 -30.18 12.59
CA ALA A 251 13.03 -29.91 11.21
C ALA A 251 11.56 -29.44 11.07
N PHE A 252 10.67 -29.91 11.96
CA PHE A 252 9.28 -29.48 11.99
C PHE A 252 9.16 -27.99 12.40
N LYS A 253 9.84 -27.63 13.48
CA LYS A 253 9.91 -26.27 14.00
C LYS A 253 10.54 -25.30 13.00
N GLU A 254 11.69 -25.68 12.41
CA GLU A 254 12.42 -24.89 11.43
C GLU A 254 11.58 -24.65 10.17
N SER A 255 10.93 -25.69 9.64
CA SER A 255 10.04 -25.57 8.49
C SER A 255 8.89 -24.62 8.73
N PHE A 256 8.27 -24.73 9.91
CA PHE A 256 7.14 -23.86 10.28
C PHE A 256 7.58 -22.40 10.45
N PHE A 257 8.73 -22.16 11.09
CA PHE A 257 9.32 -20.82 11.20
C PHE A 257 9.58 -20.17 9.85
N LEU A 258 10.17 -20.92 8.92
CA LEU A 258 10.46 -20.44 7.56
C LEU A 258 9.16 -20.15 6.78
N LEU A 259 8.15 -21.02 6.88
CA LEU A 259 6.83 -20.80 6.27
C LEU A 259 6.17 -19.51 6.80
N MET A 260 6.19 -19.30 8.13
CA MET A 260 5.67 -18.07 8.72
C MET A 260 6.48 -16.83 8.37
N SER A 261 7.77 -16.98 8.09
CA SER A 261 8.63 -15.91 7.58
C SER A 261 8.35 -15.57 6.11
N GLY A 262 7.53 -16.38 5.42
CA GLY A 262 7.11 -16.18 4.05
C GLY A 262 7.93 -16.98 3.02
N THR A 263 8.82 -17.86 3.46
CA THR A 263 9.59 -18.76 2.61
C THR A 263 8.76 -19.96 2.19
N GLY A 264 8.79 -20.33 0.92
CA GLY A 264 8.25 -21.62 0.47
C GLY A 264 9.20 -22.75 0.87
N VAL A 265 8.74 -23.68 1.70
CA VAL A 265 9.57 -24.78 2.22
C VAL A 265 9.20 -26.08 1.57
N GLY A 266 10.14 -26.65 0.82
CA GLY A 266 10.10 -28.06 0.39
C GLY A 266 10.74 -28.94 1.46
N PHE A 267 10.20 -30.13 1.68
CA PHE A 267 10.79 -31.06 2.63
C PHE A 267 10.73 -32.50 2.10
N SER A 268 11.75 -33.29 2.47
CA SER A 268 11.80 -34.69 2.11
C SER A 268 11.33 -35.60 3.25
N VAL A 269 10.38 -36.45 2.93
CA VAL A 269 9.90 -37.54 3.79
C VAL A 269 10.31 -38.91 3.23
N GLN A 270 11.40 -38.98 2.47
CA GLN A 270 11.92 -40.22 1.97
C GLN A 270 12.30 -41.16 3.13
N LYS A 271 12.13 -42.46 2.92
CA LYS A 271 12.30 -43.50 3.96
C LYS A 271 13.62 -43.40 4.72
N HIS A 272 14.73 -43.12 4.03
CA HIS A 272 16.05 -42.99 4.66
C HIS A 272 16.23 -41.72 5.48
N HIS A 273 15.46 -40.64 5.21
CA HIS A 273 15.42 -39.46 6.04
C HIS A 273 14.58 -39.69 7.29
N VAL A 274 13.35 -40.18 7.10
CA VAL A 274 12.42 -40.44 8.21
C VAL A 274 12.96 -41.51 9.16
N ALA A 275 13.72 -42.48 8.67
CA ALA A 275 14.37 -43.51 9.48
C ALA A 275 15.40 -42.96 10.49
N GLN A 276 15.83 -41.69 10.34
CA GLN A 276 16.74 -41.03 11.29
C GLN A 276 16.00 -40.34 12.41
N LEU A 277 14.67 -40.20 12.32
CA LEU A 277 13.86 -39.69 13.45
C LEU A 277 13.88 -40.67 14.60
N PRO A 278 13.81 -40.16 15.83
CA PRO A 278 13.60 -41.02 16.98
C PRO A 278 12.26 -41.78 16.84
N SER A 279 12.21 -42.99 17.35
CA SER A 279 10.98 -43.78 17.35
C SER A 279 9.94 -43.16 18.27
N PHE A 280 8.76 -42.89 17.76
CA PHE A 280 7.64 -42.43 18.56
C PHE A 280 7.09 -43.60 19.36
N PRO A 281 6.92 -43.45 20.69
CA PRO A 281 6.33 -44.50 21.50
C PRO A 281 4.86 -44.71 21.12
N VAL A 282 4.34 -45.88 21.41
CA VAL A 282 2.90 -46.14 21.37
C VAL A 282 2.23 -45.25 22.41
N ARG A 283 1.37 -44.34 21.96
CA ARG A 283 0.73 -43.39 22.85
C ARG A 283 -0.27 -44.06 23.75
N GLY A 284 -0.19 -43.79 25.05
CA GLY A 284 -1.16 -44.22 26.05
C GLY A 284 -2.54 -43.56 25.86
N ALA A 285 -3.54 -44.02 26.62
CA ALA A 285 -4.84 -43.36 26.61
C ALA A 285 -4.72 -41.91 27.07
N GLU A 286 -5.41 -40.98 26.41
CA GLU A 286 -5.26 -39.51 26.66
C GLU A 286 -5.53 -39.11 28.12
N ASN A 287 -6.39 -39.82 28.82
CA ASN A 287 -6.73 -39.60 30.23
C ASN A 287 -5.66 -40.10 31.20
N GLU A 288 -4.70 -40.90 30.75
CA GLU A 288 -3.61 -41.46 31.53
C GLU A 288 -2.29 -40.73 31.36
N LEU A 289 -2.23 -39.79 30.36
CA LEU A 289 -1.02 -39.05 30.05
C LEU A 289 -0.80 -37.92 31.04
N GLU A 290 0.45 -37.73 31.45
CA GLU A 290 0.88 -36.51 32.13
C GLU A 290 0.63 -35.29 31.29
N VAL A 291 -0.02 -34.24 31.86
CA VAL A 291 -0.35 -33.00 31.14
C VAL A 291 0.78 -32.00 31.29
N LEU A 292 1.30 -31.54 30.18
CA LEU A 292 2.26 -30.45 30.09
C LEU A 292 1.53 -29.16 29.70
N HIS A 293 1.57 -28.12 30.52
CA HIS A 293 1.03 -26.81 30.19
C HIS A 293 2.09 -25.94 29.52
N TYR A 294 1.77 -25.39 28.35
CA TYR A 294 2.70 -24.60 27.56
C TYR A 294 2.11 -23.23 27.22
N ASN A 295 2.81 -22.15 27.57
CA ASN A 295 2.42 -20.78 27.20
C ASN A 295 3.03 -20.42 25.87
N VAL A 296 2.19 -20.08 24.88
CA VAL A 296 2.64 -19.72 23.55
C VAL A 296 2.97 -18.23 23.49
N GLU A 297 4.22 -17.90 23.16
CA GLU A 297 4.68 -16.53 23.01
C GLU A 297 4.14 -15.88 21.72
N ASP A 298 3.90 -14.55 21.77
CA ASP A 298 3.38 -13.76 20.63
C ASP A 298 4.50 -13.34 19.66
N THR A 299 5.31 -14.31 19.24
CA THR A 299 6.42 -14.15 18.28
C THR A 299 6.39 -15.25 17.23
N LEU A 300 7.14 -15.10 16.13
CA LEU A 300 7.28 -16.18 15.13
C LEU A 300 8.01 -17.37 15.72
N GLU A 301 9.03 -17.11 16.52
CA GLU A 301 9.81 -18.10 17.24
C GLU A 301 8.92 -18.86 18.23
N GLY A 302 8.11 -18.14 19.02
CA GLY A 302 7.21 -18.74 20.00
C GLY A 302 6.14 -19.65 19.38
N TRP A 303 5.65 -19.31 18.19
CA TRP A 303 4.74 -20.17 17.43
C TRP A 303 5.45 -21.42 16.90
N ALA A 304 6.70 -21.27 16.42
CA ALA A 304 7.51 -22.40 15.98
C ALA A 304 7.91 -23.30 17.15
N ASP A 305 8.24 -22.71 18.30
CA ASP A 305 8.54 -23.44 19.52
C ASP A 305 7.34 -24.23 20.04
N ALA A 306 6.13 -23.68 19.91
CA ALA A 306 4.91 -24.41 20.27
C ALA A 306 4.73 -25.68 19.42
N LEU A 307 5.01 -25.61 18.10
CA LEU A 307 5.01 -26.81 17.26
C LEU A 307 6.10 -27.80 17.66
N GLY A 308 7.30 -27.31 17.97
CA GLY A 308 8.38 -28.15 18.50
C GLY A 308 7.99 -28.84 19.78
N ALA A 309 7.38 -28.13 20.74
CA ALA A 309 6.87 -28.66 21.99
C ALA A 309 5.77 -29.73 21.77
N LEU A 310 4.89 -29.50 20.77
CA LEU A 310 3.89 -30.50 20.39
C LEU A 310 4.56 -31.79 19.91
N VAL A 311 5.51 -31.73 18.98
CA VAL A 311 6.21 -32.92 18.49
C VAL A 311 6.96 -33.62 19.63
N GLN A 312 7.63 -32.86 20.49
CA GLN A 312 8.36 -33.42 21.64
C GLN A 312 7.42 -34.10 22.63
N SER A 313 6.21 -33.56 22.85
CA SER A 313 5.23 -34.20 23.74
C SER A 313 4.80 -35.59 23.29
N TYR A 314 4.80 -35.84 21.98
CA TYR A 314 4.54 -37.18 21.44
C TYR A 314 5.70 -38.14 21.70
N LEU A 315 6.95 -37.65 21.62
CA LEU A 315 8.14 -38.45 21.95
C LEU A 315 8.20 -38.79 23.44
N ASP A 316 7.81 -37.85 24.29
CA ASP A 316 7.80 -37.99 25.72
C ASP A 316 6.56 -38.74 26.25
N ASN A 317 5.66 -39.14 25.37
CA ASN A 317 4.37 -39.75 25.70
C ASN A 317 3.54 -38.92 26.69
N LYS A 318 3.50 -37.61 26.51
CA LYS A 318 2.78 -36.63 27.32
C LYS A 318 1.66 -35.95 26.51
N LYS A 319 0.65 -35.45 27.19
CA LYS A 319 -0.37 -34.58 26.64
C LYS A 319 0.08 -33.13 26.84
N ILE A 320 -0.01 -32.28 25.78
CA ILE A 320 0.27 -30.85 25.90
C ILE A 320 -1.03 -30.05 25.84
N GLU A 321 -1.16 -29.08 26.73
CA GLU A 321 -2.24 -28.08 26.71
C GLU A 321 -1.65 -26.70 26.53
N PHE A 322 -2.02 -26.05 25.39
CA PHE A 322 -1.51 -24.75 25.04
C PHE A 322 -2.35 -23.63 25.63
N ASN A 323 -1.67 -22.67 26.24
CA ASN A 323 -2.26 -21.40 26.63
C ASN A 323 -1.90 -20.33 25.61
N TYR A 324 -2.91 -19.83 24.90
CA TYR A 324 -2.78 -18.82 23.85
C TYR A 324 -3.06 -17.39 24.32
N SER A 325 -3.21 -17.16 25.63
CA SER A 325 -3.61 -15.86 26.18
C SER A 325 -2.62 -14.72 25.89
N HIS A 326 -1.35 -15.04 25.68
CA HIS A 326 -0.31 -14.06 25.36
C HIS A 326 -0.37 -13.60 23.91
N ILE A 327 -1.02 -14.37 23.02
CA ILE A 327 -1.11 -14.02 21.59
C ILE A 327 -2.05 -12.84 21.41
N ARG A 328 -1.58 -11.81 20.71
CA ARG A 328 -2.38 -10.64 20.38
C ARG A 328 -3.68 -10.99 19.65
N ARG A 329 -4.73 -10.27 19.95
CA ARG A 329 -6.05 -10.48 19.34
C ARG A 329 -6.04 -10.26 17.83
N ARG A 330 -6.98 -10.89 17.13
CA ARG A 330 -7.24 -10.64 15.70
C ARG A 330 -7.47 -9.14 15.45
N GLY A 331 -6.87 -8.64 14.38
CA GLY A 331 -6.99 -7.23 13.98
C GLY A 331 -5.97 -6.30 14.63
N ALA A 332 -5.19 -6.72 15.62
CA ALA A 332 -4.10 -5.92 16.19
C ALA A 332 -3.03 -5.60 15.13
N PRO A 333 -2.37 -4.43 15.17
CA PRO A 333 -1.33 -4.09 14.23
C PRO A 333 -0.12 -5.02 14.37
N ARG A 334 0.47 -5.41 13.23
CA ARG A 334 1.75 -6.13 13.21
C ARG A 334 2.90 -5.12 13.26
N ARG A 335 3.88 -5.33 14.14
CA ARG A 335 4.91 -4.33 14.45
C ARG A 335 5.94 -4.13 13.32
N THR A 336 6.32 -5.18 12.61
CA THR A 336 7.47 -5.14 11.67
C THR A 336 7.08 -5.26 10.21
N SER A 337 6.05 -6.05 9.88
CA SER A 337 5.69 -6.36 8.49
C SER A 337 4.45 -5.63 7.98
N GLY A 338 3.87 -4.75 8.81
CA GLY A 338 2.61 -4.08 8.50
C GLY A 338 1.41 -5.05 8.47
N GLY A 339 0.22 -4.51 8.26
CA GLY A 339 -1.03 -5.27 8.24
C GLY A 339 -1.53 -5.67 9.62
N ARG A 340 -2.49 -6.60 9.67
CA ARG A 340 -3.23 -6.99 10.87
C ARG A 340 -2.90 -8.42 11.31
N ALA A 341 -2.86 -8.64 12.62
CA ALA A 341 -2.64 -9.97 13.20
C ALA A 341 -3.86 -10.89 12.99
N PRO A 342 -3.66 -12.19 12.73
CA PRO A 342 -4.76 -13.15 12.58
C PRO A 342 -5.38 -13.56 13.94
N GLY A 343 -4.70 -13.29 15.05
CA GLY A 343 -5.05 -13.83 16.39
C GLY A 343 -4.60 -15.28 16.56
N PRO A 344 -4.99 -15.94 17.66
CA PRO A 344 -4.52 -17.30 17.99
C PRO A 344 -5.18 -18.43 17.17
N ILE A 345 -6.30 -18.15 16.47
CA ILE A 345 -7.10 -19.20 15.80
C ILE A 345 -6.30 -20.05 14.80
N PRO A 346 -5.41 -19.49 13.96
CA PRO A 346 -4.66 -20.31 13.00
C PRO A 346 -3.66 -21.28 13.65
N LEU A 347 -3.31 -21.08 14.92
CA LEU A 347 -2.39 -21.96 15.64
C LEU A 347 -3.13 -23.03 16.46
N LYS A 348 -4.42 -22.82 16.76
CA LYS A 348 -5.28 -23.79 17.46
C LYS A 348 -5.69 -24.93 16.54
#